data_ee4a1cf0f41860bf5c00448a21fe097d
#
_entry.id   ee4a1cf0f41860bf5c00448a21fe097d
#
_cell.length_a   1.000
_cell.length_b   1.000
_cell.length_c   1.000
_cell.angle_alpha   90.00
_cell.angle_beta   90.00
_cell.angle_gamma   90.00
#
_symmetry.space_group_name_H-M   'P 1'
#
loop_
_entity.id
_entity.type
_entity.pdbx_description
1 polymer ?
#
loop_
_entity_poly.entity_id
_entity_poly.type
_entity_poly.pdbx_seq_one_letter_code
_entity_poly.pdbx_strand_id
1 'polypeptide(L)'
;MSEQDYAVAWTAAGRRTLARLPEKVATAVVEFLYRSLAASPLRVGKPLKLGLEGLHSARRGDYRVIYRIDDHRRRVDVVAIEHRSDIYRSRQP
;
A
#
# COMPACT_ATOMS: atom_id res chain seq x y z
N MET A 1 -8.10 14.62 9.45
CA MET A 1 -7.92 13.22 9.83
C MET A 1 -8.61 12.93 11.14
N SER A 2 -9.25 11.78 11.22
CA SER A 2 -9.86 11.32 12.45
C SER A 2 -8.79 10.80 13.42
N GLU A 3 -8.98 11.00 14.71
CA GLU A 3 -8.10 10.41 15.72
C GLU A 3 -8.08 8.89 15.68
N GLN A 4 -9.10 8.27 15.06
CA GLN A 4 -9.20 6.82 14.94
C GLN A 4 -8.46 6.27 13.72
N ASP A 5 -8.03 7.13 12.82
CA ASP A 5 -7.29 6.69 11.66
C ASP A 5 -5.90 6.20 12.07
N TYR A 6 -5.39 5.25 11.32
CA TYR A 6 -4.02 4.79 11.47
C TYR A 6 -3.07 5.82 10.87
N ALA A 7 -1.93 5.99 11.48
CA ALA A 7 -0.85 6.78 10.87
C ALA A 7 -0.28 6.01 9.69
N VAL A 8 0.20 6.71 8.68
CA VAL A 8 0.83 6.10 7.51
C VAL A 8 2.33 6.36 7.57
N ALA A 9 3.11 5.30 7.51
CA ALA A 9 4.56 5.38 7.45
C ALA A 9 5.03 4.68 6.18
N TRP A 10 6.20 5.07 5.69
CA TRP A 10 6.75 4.55 4.45
C TRP A 10 8.09 3.90 4.73
N THR A 11 8.24 2.65 4.32
CA THR A 11 9.56 2.03 4.31
C THR A 11 10.38 2.64 3.17
N ALA A 12 11.70 2.44 3.20
CA ALA A 12 12.56 2.90 2.11
C ALA A 12 12.12 2.29 0.78
N ALA A 13 11.78 1.00 0.79
CA ALA A 13 11.29 0.32 -0.40
C ALA A 13 9.98 0.92 -0.88
N GLY A 14 9.06 1.22 0.04
CA GLY A 14 7.79 1.85 -0.31
C GLY A 14 7.98 3.19 -0.98
N ARG A 15 8.88 4.01 -0.44
CA ARG A 15 9.19 5.31 -1.05
C ARG A 15 9.76 5.17 -2.45
N ARG A 16 10.64 4.19 -2.66
CA ARG A 16 11.23 3.97 -3.98
C ARG A 16 10.18 3.57 -5.01
N THR A 17 9.24 2.72 -4.61
CA THR A 17 8.18 2.31 -5.54
C THR A 17 7.26 3.48 -5.86
N LEU A 18 6.93 4.31 -4.87
CA LEU A 18 6.10 5.49 -5.12
C LEU A 18 6.78 6.44 -6.10
N ALA A 19 8.09 6.64 -5.95
CA ALA A 19 8.84 7.56 -6.80
C ALA A 19 8.89 7.13 -8.27
N ARG A 20 8.68 5.85 -8.55
CA ARG A 20 8.68 5.32 -9.91
C ARG A 20 7.35 5.47 -10.63
N LEU A 21 6.29 5.81 -9.90
CA LEU A 21 4.97 5.91 -10.49
C LEU A 21 4.82 7.22 -11.26
N PRO A 22 4.02 7.23 -12.32
CA PRO A 22 3.63 8.49 -12.95
C PRO A 22 2.97 9.39 -11.92
N GLU A 23 3.12 10.68 -12.08
CA GLU A 23 2.63 11.65 -11.09
C GLU A 23 1.15 11.49 -10.78
N LYS A 24 0.32 11.29 -11.77
CA LYS A 24 -1.12 11.11 -11.56
C LYS A 24 -1.42 9.86 -10.74
N VAL A 25 -0.69 8.79 -10.99
CA VAL A 25 -0.88 7.54 -10.25
C VAL A 25 -0.40 7.73 -8.82
N ALA A 26 0.76 8.35 -8.63
CA ALA A 26 1.30 8.61 -7.31
C ALA A 26 0.31 9.43 -6.47
N THR A 27 -0.26 10.47 -7.04
CA THR A 27 -1.26 11.30 -6.37
C THR A 27 -2.47 10.47 -5.95
N ALA A 28 -2.96 9.63 -6.85
CA ALA A 28 -4.12 8.78 -6.55
C ALA A 28 -3.81 7.78 -5.44
N VAL A 29 -2.60 7.21 -5.44
CA VAL A 29 -2.16 6.29 -4.40
C VAL A 29 -2.14 6.98 -3.03
N VAL A 30 -1.57 8.16 -2.97
CA VAL A 30 -1.48 8.92 -1.71
C VAL A 30 -2.87 9.25 -1.20
N GLU A 31 -3.77 9.69 -2.06
CA GLU A 31 -5.14 9.97 -1.66
C GLU A 31 -5.85 8.73 -1.14
N PHE A 32 -5.69 7.60 -1.81
CA PHE A 32 -6.27 6.34 -1.39
C PHE A 32 -5.76 5.94 -0.01
N LEU A 33 -4.45 6.06 0.21
CA LEU A 33 -3.83 5.71 1.48
C LEU A 33 -4.40 6.52 2.64
N TYR A 34 -4.46 7.82 2.48
CA TYR A 34 -4.85 8.69 3.59
C TYR A 34 -6.36 8.80 3.78
N ARG A 35 -7.14 8.63 2.72
CA ARG A 35 -8.60 8.73 2.83
C ARG A 35 -9.29 7.41 3.13
N SER A 36 -8.80 6.33 2.57
CA SER A 36 -9.49 5.05 2.66
C SER A 36 -8.73 4.03 3.49
N LEU A 37 -7.47 3.80 3.16
CA LEU A 37 -6.71 2.75 3.80
C LEU A 37 -6.44 3.04 5.26
N ALA A 38 -6.03 4.27 5.57
CA ALA A 38 -5.71 4.66 6.95
C ALA A 38 -6.93 4.57 7.87
N ALA A 39 -8.11 4.78 7.33
CA ALA A 39 -9.34 4.69 8.11
C ALA A 39 -9.69 3.24 8.47
N SER A 40 -9.45 2.30 7.56
CA SER A 40 -9.87 0.91 7.78
C SER A 40 -8.92 -0.06 7.07
N PRO A 41 -7.68 -0.19 7.54
CA PRO A 41 -6.69 -1.01 6.83
C PRO A 41 -7.03 -2.49 6.75
N LEU A 42 -7.73 -3.02 7.76
CA LEU A 42 -8.14 -4.43 7.75
C LEU A 42 -9.32 -4.68 6.81
N ARG A 43 -10.12 -3.67 6.58
CA ARG A 43 -11.32 -3.79 5.77
C ARG A 43 -11.04 -3.55 4.29
N VAL A 44 -10.16 -2.60 4.00
CA VAL A 44 -9.89 -2.17 2.63
C VAL A 44 -9.02 -3.18 1.89
N GLY A 45 -8.08 -3.82 2.59
CA GLY A 45 -7.19 -4.79 2.00
C GLY A 45 -7.41 -6.19 2.52
N LYS A 46 -6.59 -7.12 2.01
CA LYS A 46 -6.66 -8.52 2.40
C LYS A 46 -5.27 -9.01 2.76
N PRO A 47 -5.16 -9.94 3.73
CA PRO A 47 -3.86 -10.51 4.07
C PRO A 47 -3.31 -11.31 2.88
N LEU A 48 -1.99 -11.21 2.72
CA LEU A 48 -1.29 -12.04 1.74
C LEU A 48 -0.97 -13.39 2.34
N LYS A 49 -0.85 -14.39 1.49
CA LYS A 49 -0.63 -15.78 1.88
C LYS A 49 0.72 -16.27 1.36
N LEU A 50 1.05 -17.50 1.64
CA LEU A 50 2.23 -18.20 1.10
C LEU A 50 3.55 -17.56 1.52
N GLY A 51 3.78 -17.45 2.81
CA GLY A 51 5.04 -16.96 3.33
C GLY A 51 5.15 -15.47 3.45
N LEU A 52 4.07 -14.75 3.18
CA LEU A 52 4.02 -13.30 3.29
C LEU A 52 3.21 -12.86 4.50
N GLU A 53 3.29 -13.63 5.57
CA GLU A 53 2.55 -13.33 6.79
C GLU A 53 2.85 -11.93 7.29
N GLY A 54 1.80 -11.27 7.77
CA GLY A 54 1.91 -9.92 8.27
C GLY A 54 1.77 -8.84 7.20
N LEU A 55 1.78 -9.23 5.93
CA LEU A 55 1.56 -8.29 4.84
C LEU A 55 0.12 -8.34 4.36
N HIS A 56 -0.36 -7.19 3.93
CA HIS A 56 -1.69 -7.02 3.35
C HIS A 56 -1.56 -6.36 1.99
N SER A 57 -2.57 -6.54 1.16
CA SER A 57 -2.63 -5.94 -0.16
C SER A 57 -3.98 -5.29 -0.37
N ALA A 58 -3.98 -4.05 -0.83
CA ALA A 58 -5.21 -3.34 -1.19
C ALA A 58 -5.10 -2.90 -2.64
N ARG A 59 -5.99 -3.40 -3.47
CA ARG A 59 -5.99 -3.11 -4.90
C ARG A 59 -6.95 -1.98 -5.22
N ARG A 60 -6.50 -1.07 -6.07
CA ARG A 60 -7.36 -0.01 -6.59
C ARG A 60 -6.94 0.34 -8.00
N GLY A 61 -7.85 0.11 -8.95
CA GLY A 61 -7.56 0.37 -10.36
C GLY A 61 -6.39 -0.48 -10.84
N ASP A 62 -5.38 0.16 -11.38
CA ASP A 62 -4.22 -0.49 -11.98
C ASP A 62 -3.06 -0.66 -11.02
N TYR A 63 -3.25 -0.35 -9.77
CA TYR A 63 -2.18 -0.51 -8.78
C TYR A 63 -2.67 -1.21 -7.53
N ARG A 64 -1.73 -1.70 -6.75
CA ARG A 64 -2.03 -2.20 -5.41
C ARG A 64 -0.95 -1.77 -4.45
N VAL A 65 -1.38 -1.57 -3.20
CA VAL A 65 -0.51 -1.17 -2.11
C VAL A 65 -0.24 -2.39 -1.25
N ILE A 66 1.03 -2.67 -1.01
CA ILE A 66 1.45 -3.73 -0.09
C ILE A 66 1.84 -3.04 1.21
N TYR A 67 1.25 -3.46 2.30
CA TYR A 67 1.46 -2.78 3.58
C TYR A 67 1.41 -3.75 4.75
N ARG A 68 1.95 -3.31 5.86
CA ARG A 68 1.91 -4.03 7.13
C ARG A 68 1.12 -3.20 8.13
N ILE A 69 0.29 -3.85 8.93
CA ILE A 69 -0.51 -3.18 9.94
C ILE A 69 0.15 -3.41 11.30
N ASP A 70 0.45 -2.33 11.99
CA ASP A 70 0.91 -2.36 13.37
C ASP A 70 -0.25 -1.84 14.24
N ASP A 71 -1.08 -2.75 14.73
CA ASP A 71 -2.23 -2.39 15.54
C ASP A 71 -1.85 -1.76 16.86
N HIS A 72 -0.73 -2.20 17.42
CA HIS A 72 -0.28 -1.67 18.70
C HIS A 72 0.04 -0.18 18.62
N ARG A 73 0.68 0.22 17.52
CA ARG A 73 1.03 1.63 17.28
C ARG A 73 0.02 2.36 16.43
N ARG A 74 -1.01 1.68 15.98
CA ARG A 74 -2.01 2.19 15.05
C ARG A 74 -1.34 2.84 13.85
N ARG A 75 -0.52 2.07 13.18
CA ARG A 75 0.27 2.53 12.05
C ARG A 75 0.20 1.52 10.91
N VAL A 76 0.15 2.06 9.69
CA VAL A 76 0.25 1.27 8.47
C VAL A 76 1.61 1.59 7.84
N ASP A 77 2.44 0.57 7.67
CA ASP A 77 3.74 0.72 7.02
C ASP A 77 3.61 0.31 5.56
N VAL A 78 3.79 1.24 4.65
CA VAL A 78 3.72 0.97 3.22
C VAL A 78 5.03 0.37 2.75
N VAL A 79 4.97 -0.87 2.30
CA VAL A 79 6.14 -1.65 1.91
C VAL A 79 6.45 -1.50 0.42
N ALA A 80 5.42 -1.48 -0.40
CA ALA A 80 5.60 -1.37 -1.85
C ALA A 80 4.30 -0.95 -2.50
N ILE A 81 4.43 -0.34 -3.67
CA ILE A 81 3.30 -0.07 -4.53
C ILE A 81 3.60 -0.74 -5.86
N GLU A 82 2.70 -1.61 -6.29
CA GLU A 82 2.84 -2.32 -7.54
C GLU A 82 1.85 -1.76 -8.56
N HIS A 83 2.35 -1.36 -9.70
CA HIS A 83 1.52 -0.92 -10.80
C HIS A 83 1.38 -2.05 -11.80
N ARG A 84 0.26 -2.12 -12.47
CA ARG A 84 -0.03 -3.18 -13.42
C ARG A 84 1.09 -3.39 -14.45
N SER A 85 1.64 -2.31 -14.96
CA SER A 85 2.72 -2.40 -15.95
C SER A 85 3.98 -3.03 -15.37
N ASP A 86 4.30 -2.74 -14.11
CA ASP A 86 5.47 -3.30 -13.45
C ASP A 86 5.29 -4.78 -13.15
N ILE A 87 4.08 -5.19 -12.80
CA ILE A 87 3.76 -6.59 -12.55
C ILE A 87 4.00 -7.40 -13.83
N TYR A 88 3.57 -6.88 -14.95
CA TYR A 88 3.77 -7.56 -16.23
C TYR A 88 5.25 -7.66 -16.60
N ARG A 89 6.01 -6.59 -16.35
CA ARG A 89 7.44 -6.60 -16.65
C ARG A 89 8.19 -7.63 -15.82
N SER A 90 7.86 -7.72 -14.54
CA SER A 90 8.57 -8.64 -13.65
C SER A 90 8.24 -10.10 -13.93
N ARG A 91 7.20 -10.39 -14.69
CA ARG A 91 6.81 -11.76 -15.06
C ARG A 91 7.36 -12.20 -16.40
N GLN A 92 7.93 -11.31 -17.17
CA GLN A 92 8.50 -11.68 -18.45
C GLN A 92 9.92 -12.21 -18.24
N PRO A 93 10.25 -13.35 -18.87
CA PRO A 93 11.57 -13.90 -18.76
C PRO A 93 12.64 -13.06 -19.41
#